data_5acd3198c57bc534e9d027501ca73616
#
_entry.id   5acd3198c57bc534e9d027501ca73616
#
_cell.length_a   1.000
_cell.length_b   1.000
_cell.length_c   1.000
_cell.angle_alpha   90.00
_cell.angle_beta   90.00
_cell.angle_gamma   90.00
#
_symmetry.space_group_name_H-M   'P 1'
#
loop_
_entity.id
_entity.type
_entity.pdbx_description
1 polymer ?
#
loop_
_entity_poly.entity_id
_entity_poly.type
_entity_poly.pdbx_seq_one_letter_code
_entity_poly.pdbx_strand_id
1 'polypeptide(L)'
;MTQEERNELAELLFPNITKTREEYENMYPERNLPEGTMVTRYGPSPTGSVHLGNLFSAFCDMVYAKQSKGVFFLRIEDTDQKRAVEGGIENITGVLKGFDITPTEGYSFGGEYGPYKQSERTEIYQTYVKDLIKQGLAYPCFMTEEEQNNIKEEQAINKTKIGIYGMYAVDRDLSLEEVKE
;
A
#
# COMPACT_ATOMS: atom_id res chain seq x y z
N MET A 1 -6.81 12.71 22.64
CA MET A 1 -7.06 13.89 21.77
C MET A 1 -8.54 14.04 21.47
N THR A 2 -9.07 15.27 21.50
CA THR A 2 -10.40 15.63 21.01
C THR A 2 -10.47 15.56 19.48
N GLN A 3 -11.67 15.72 18.89
CA GLN A 3 -11.82 15.78 17.43
C GLN A 3 -11.10 16.99 16.82
N GLU A 4 -11.11 18.14 17.51
CA GLU A 4 -10.43 19.35 17.05
C GLU A 4 -8.92 19.16 17.06
N GLU A 5 -8.35 18.61 18.13
CA GLU A 5 -6.92 18.29 18.22
C GLU A 5 -6.47 17.28 17.15
N ARG A 6 -7.28 16.26 16.84
CA ARG A 6 -6.98 15.32 15.76
C ARG A 6 -7.00 15.97 14.38
N ASN A 7 -7.93 16.89 14.15
CA ASN A 7 -7.96 17.66 12.91
C ASN A 7 -6.70 18.53 12.78
N GLU A 8 -6.30 19.22 13.85
CA GLU A 8 -5.08 20.03 13.87
C GLU A 8 -3.83 19.17 13.65
N LEU A 9 -3.73 18.02 14.32
CA LEU A 9 -2.65 17.05 14.11
C LEU A 9 -2.55 16.60 12.66
N ALA A 10 -3.68 16.27 12.04
CA ALA A 10 -3.72 15.83 10.65
C ALA A 10 -3.23 16.94 9.69
N GLU A 11 -3.60 18.19 9.95
CA GLU A 11 -3.10 19.34 9.17
C GLU A 11 -1.62 19.60 9.41
N LEU A 12 -1.15 19.41 10.65
CA LEU A 12 0.27 19.58 11.01
C LEU A 12 1.17 18.56 10.28
N LEU A 13 0.76 17.30 10.27
CA LEU A 13 1.53 16.21 9.67
C LEU A 13 1.46 16.18 8.13
N PHE A 14 0.33 16.61 7.56
CA PHE A 14 0.10 16.58 6.11
C PHE A 14 -0.40 17.94 5.58
N PRO A 15 0.40 19.04 5.73
CA PRO A 15 -0.04 20.38 5.35
C PRO A 15 -0.27 20.55 3.84
N ASN A 16 0.42 19.77 3.02
CA ASN A 16 0.34 19.87 1.56
C ASN A 16 -0.76 18.97 0.94
N ILE A 17 -1.42 18.15 1.76
CA ILE A 17 -2.49 17.28 1.29
C ILE A 17 -3.81 18.01 1.39
N THR A 18 -4.34 18.43 0.26
CA THR A 18 -5.57 19.20 0.14
C THR A 18 -6.75 18.35 -0.31
N LYS A 19 -6.52 17.28 -1.07
CA LYS A 19 -7.57 16.36 -1.48
C LYS A 19 -8.14 15.57 -0.33
N THR A 20 -9.42 15.28 -0.42
CA THR A 20 -10.15 14.47 0.55
C THR A 20 -10.25 13.01 0.10
N ARG A 21 -10.58 12.13 1.03
CA ARG A 21 -10.91 10.73 0.73
C ARG A 21 -12.08 10.63 -0.26
N GLU A 22 -13.12 11.44 -0.06
CA GLU A 22 -14.32 11.46 -0.93
C GLU A 22 -13.96 11.84 -2.38
N GLU A 23 -13.05 12.81 -2.58
CA GLU A 23 -12.58 13.17 -3.92
C GLU A 23 -11.88 11.99 -4.61
N TYR A 24 -11.08 11.21 -3.88
CA TYR A 24 -10.47 10.00 -4.44
C TYR A 24 -11.48 8.87 -4.69
N GLU A 25 -12.47 8.69 -3.81
CA GLU A 25 -13.54 7.71 -4.02
C GLU A 25 -14.39 8.06 -5.25
N ASN A 26 -14.61 9.35 -5.51
CA ASN A 26 -15.28 9.83 -6.73
C ASN A 26 -14.39 9.70 -7.98
N MET A 27 -13.08 9.87 -7.84
CA MET A 27 -12.12 9.70 -8.93
C MET A 27 -11.96 8.22 -9.33
N TYR A 28 -12.06 7.32 -8.36
CA TYR A 28 -11.94 5.87 -8.52
C TYR A 28 -13.21 5.17 -8.03
N PRO A 29 -14.35 5.35 -8.71
CA PRO A 29 -15.61 4.75 -8.30
C PRO A 29 -15.54 3.23 -8.37
N GLU A 30 -16.46 2.56 -7.68
CA GLU A 30 -16.61 1.12 -7.82
C GLU A 30 -16.80 0.73 -9.28
N ARG A 31 -16.13 -0.35 -9.68
CA ARG A 31 -16.24 -0.86 -11.05
C ARG A 31 -17.65 -1.38 -11.31
N ASN A 32 -18.27 -0.93 -12.39
CA ASN A 32 -19.55 -1.46 -12.83
C ASN A 32 -19.37 -2.82 -13.51
N LEU A 33 -19.17 -3.85 -12.72
CA LEU A 33 -18.93 -5.22 -13.17
C LEU A 33 -20.09 -6.12 -12.76
N PRO A 34 -20.44 -7.13 -13.58
CA PRO A 34 -21.47 -8.11 -13.22
C PRO A 34 -21.14 -8.86 -11.94
N GLU A 35 -22.15 -9.33 -11.22
CA GLU A 35 -21.99 -10.17 -10.03
C GLU A 35 -21.15 -11.42 -10.35
N GLY A 36 -20.26 -11.79 -9.45
CA GLY A 36 -19.32 -12.91 -9.61
C GLY A 36 -18.08 -12.59 -10.45
N THR A 37 -17.97 -11.37 -10.98
CA THR A 37 -16.77 -10.93 -11.71
C THR A 37 -15.60 -10.71 -10.74
N MET A 38 -14.43 -11.22 -11.07
CA MET A 38 -13.22 -11.07 -10.26
C MET A 38 -12.34 -9.93 -10.76
N VAL A 39 -11.87 -9.12 -9.83
CA VAL A 39 -10.79 -8.16 -10.05
C VAL A 39 -9.55 -8.68 -9.33
N THR A 40 -8.56 -9.11 -10.09
CA THR A 40 -7.33 -9.71 -9.56
C THR A 40 -6.14 -8.80 -9.79
N ARG A 41 -5.14 -8.89 -8.93
CA ARG A 41 -3.96 -8.04 -8.97
C ARG A 41 -2.67 -8.83 -8.85
N TYR A 42 -1.80 -8.69 -9.82
CA TYR A 42 -0.41 -9.03 -9.66
C TYR A 42 0.37 -7.77 -9.22
N GLY A 43 1.00 -7.84 -8.04
CA GLY A 43 1.71 -6.72 -7.40
C GLY A 43 3.18 -7.04 -7.15
N PRO A 44 4.02 -7.18 -8.20
CA PRO A 44 5.42 -7.51 -8.03
C PRO A 44 6.24 -6.31 -7.56
N SER A 45 7.27 -6.58 -6.72
CA SER A 45 8.31 -5.60 -6.41
C SER A 45 9.51 -5.81 -7.34
N PRO A 46 10.11 -4.73 -7.89
CA PRO A 46 11.25 -4.82 -8.81
C PRO A 46 12.58 -5.04 -8.05
N THR A 47 12.61 -6.00 -7.12
CA THR A 47 13.72 -6.25 -6.18
C THR A 47 14.55 -7.46 -6.56
N GLY A 48 14.35 -8.05 -7.75
CA GLY A 48 15.08 -9.21 -8.23
C GLY A 48 14.44 -9.84 -9.45
N SER A 49 14.93 -11.03 -9.80
CA SER A 49 14.39 -11.78 -10.94
C SER A 49 13.02 -12.37 -10.65
N VAL A 50 12.16 -12.38 -11.65
CA VAL A 50 10.89 -13.10 -11.59
C VAL A 50 11.16 -14.60 -11.61
N HIS A 51 10.68 -15.32 -10.60
CA HIS A 51 10.82 -16.77 -10.53
C HIS A 51 9.47 -17.48 -10.74
N LEU A 52 9.51 -18.81 -10.90
CA LEU A 52 8.33 -19.60 -11.26
C LEU A 52 7.13 -19.40 -10.32
N GLY A 53 7.37 -19.22 -9.02
CA GLY A 53 6.29 -18.96 -8.05
C GLY A 53 5.56 -17.64 -8.32
N ASN A 54 6.29 -16.58 -8.70
CA ASN A 54 5.70 -15.30 -9.08
C ASN A 54 4.87 -15.44 -10.37
N LEU A 55 5.39 -16.16 -11.36
CA LEU A 55 4.69 -16.41 -12.62
C LEU A 55 3.41 -17.23 -12.40
N PHE A 56 3.47 -18.25 -11.54
CA PHE A 56 2.30 -19.05 -11.20
C PHE A 56 1.20 -18.19 -10.57
N SER A 57 1.55 -17.31 -9.65
CA SER A 57 0.59 -16.38 -9.04
C SER A 57 -0.04 -15.47 -10.09
N ALA A 58 0.77 -14.83 -10.94
CA ALA A 58 0.29 -13.96 -12.01
C ALA A 58 -0.61 -14.72 -13.02
N PHE A 59 -0.25 -15.96 -13.34
CA PHE A 59 -1.05 -16.84 -14.21
C PHE A 59 -2.42 -17.16 -13.59
N CYS A 60 -2.44 -17.51 -12.30
CA CYS A 60 -3.70 -17.76 -11.58
C CYS A 60 -4.59 -16.51 -11.58
N ASP A 61 -4.02 -15.34 -11.27
CA ASP A 61 -4.73 -14.06 -11.28
C ASP A 61 -5.36 -13.79 -12.66
N MET A 62 -4.59 -13.97 -13.73
CA MET A 62 -5.07 -13.82 -15.10
C MET A 62 -6.20 -14.82 -15.42
N VAL A 63 -6.05 -16.10 -15.04
CA VAL A 63 -7.05 -17.14 -15.33
C VAL A 63 -8.37 -16.85 -14.62
N TYR A 64 -8.34 -16.51 -13.33
CA TYR A 64 -9.53 -16.16 -12.57
C TYR A 64 -10.27 -14.96 -13.14
N ALA A 65 -9.53 -13.89 -13.47
CA ALA A 65 -10.12 -12.72 -14.10
C ALA A 65 -10.76 -13.10 -15.46
N LYS A 66 -10.04 -13.85 -16.29
CA LYS A 66 -10.53 -14.28 -17.61
C LYS A 66 -11.77 -15.16 -17.52
N GLN A 67 -11.80 -16.13 -16.61
CA GLN A 67 -12.94 -17.04 -16.41
C GLN A 67 -14.19 -16.30 -15.95
N SER A 68 -14.03 -15.30 -15.07
CA SER A 68 -15.13 -14.47 -14.56
C SER A 68 -15.48 -13.29 -15.48
N LYS A 69 -14.80 -13.12 -16.62
CA LYS A 69 -14.89 -11.92 -17.50
C LYS A 69 -14.58 -10.63 -16.77
N GLY A 70 -13.63 -10.70 -15.84
CA GLY A 70 -13.22 -9.62 -14.97
C GLY A 70 -11.96 -8.88 -15.42
N VAL A 71 -11.28 -8.30 -14.44
CA VAL A 71 -10.12 -7.46 -14.65
C VAL A 71 -8.90 -8.11 -13.99
N PHE A 72 -7.83 -8.27 -14.75
CA PHE A 72 -6.51 -8.59 -14.22
C PHE A 72 -5.60 -7.38 -14.38
N PHE A 73 -5.10 -6.80 -13.27
CA PHE A 73 -4.24 -5.63 -13.37
C PHE A 73 -2.85 -5.84 -12.77
N LEU A 74 -1.86 -5.18 -13.41
CA LEU A 74 -0.49 -5.14 -12.96
C LEU A 74 -0.22 -3.82 -12.23
N ARG A 75 0.18 -3.88 -10.94
CA ARG A 75 0.69 -2.72 -10.21
C ARG A 75 2.10 -3.01 -9.70
N ILE A 76 3.06 -2.22 -10.15
CA ILE A 76 4.44 -2.31 -9.66
C ILE A 76 4.50 -1.80 -8.23
N GLU A 77 4.95 -2.63 -7.29
CA GLU A 77 5.10 -2.30 -5.88
C GLU A 77 6.56 -1.98 -5.56
N ASP A 78 6.97 -0.76 -5.90
CA ASP A 78 8.35 -0.26 -5.89
C ASP A 78 8.69 0.59 -4.66
N THR A 79 8.02 0.39 -3.55
CA THR A 79 8.28 1.18 -2.32
C THR A 79 9.60 0.83 -1.65
N ASP A 80 10.14 -0.36 -1.87
CA ASP A 80 11.46 -0.77 -1.36
C ASP A 80 12.58 -0.33 -2.30
N GLN A 81 12.92 0.95 -2.24
CA GLN A 81 13.95 1.56 -3.08
C GLN A 81 15.37 1.02 -2.77
N LYS A 82 15.60 0.52 -1.54
CA LYS A 82 16.91 -0.02 -1.13
C LYS A 82 17.25 -1.32 -1.85
N ARG A 83 16.25 -2.11 -2.22
CA ARG A 83 16.39 -3.40 -2.92
C ARG A 83 16.00 -3.33 -4.39
N ALA A 84 15.59 -2.16 -4.89
CA ALA A 84 15.23 -2.01 -6.30
C ALA A 84 16.42 -2.31 -7.22
N VAL A 85 16.18 -3.08 -8.26
CA VAL A 85 17.20 -3.48 -9.25
C VAL A 85 16.99 -2.71 -10.54
N GLU A 86 18.04 -2.20 -11.14
CA GLU A 86 17.99 -1.55 -12.46
C GLU A 86 17.41 -2.52 -13.51
N GLY A 87 16.47 -2.06 -14.33
CA GLY A 87 15.79 -2.90 -15.30
C GLY A 87 14.77 -3.89 -14.69
N GLY A 88 14.52 -3.82 -13.38
CA GLY A 88 13.61 -4.75 -12.68
C GLY A 88 12.18 -4.70 -13.19
N ILE A 89 11.67 -3.52 -13.56
CA ILE A 89 10.31 -3.36 -14.10
C ILE A 89 10.22 -3.93 -15.51
N GLU A 90 11.21 -3.65 -16.34
CA GLU A 90 11.34 -4.17 -17.71
C GLU A 90 11.45 -5.70 -17.70
N ASN A 91 12.17 -6.26 -16.74
CA ASN A 91 12.26 -7.69 -16.52
C ASN A 91 10.88 -8.29 -16.20
N ILE A 92 10.13 -7.70 -15.25
CA ILE A 92 8.78 -8.15 -14.89
C ILE A 92 7.86 -8.16 -16.12
N THR A 93 7.78 -7.05 -16.84
CA THR A 93 6.90 -6.92 -18.01
C THR A 93 7.32 -7.81 -19.17
N GLY A 94 8.62 -7.95 -19.40
CA GLY A 94 9.19 -8.82 -20.41
C GLY A 94 8.92 -10.30 -20.15
N VAL A 95 9.08 -10.74 -18.90
CA VAL A 95 8.81 -12.12 -18.49
C VAL A 95 7.31 -12.43 -18.61
N LEU A 96 6.43 -11.58 -18.13
CA LEU A 96 4.96 -11.77 -18.29
C LEU A 96 4.60 -11.94 -19.75
N LYS A 97 5.12 -11.09 -20.63
CA LYS A 97 4.91 -11.18 -22.09
C LYS A 97 5.43 -12.49 -22.67
N GLY A 98 6.60 -12.97 -22.22
CA GLY A 98 7.21 -14.23 -22.69
C GLY A 98 6.39 -15.48 -22.33
N PHE A 99 5.50 -15.37 -21.33
CA PHE A 99 4.60 -16.45 -20.90
C PHE A 99 3.14 -16.18 -21.26
N ASP A 100 2.86 -15.23 -22.16
CA ASP A 100 1.49 -14.86 -22.58
C ASP A 100 0.57 -14.43 -21.41
N ILE A 101 1.15 -13.95 -20.30
CA ILE A 101 0.43 -13.41 -19.15
C ILE A 101 0.19 -11.93 -19.41
N THR A 102 -1.01 -11.58 -19.88
CA THR A 102 -1.33 -10.23 -20.34
C THR A 102 -2.36 -9.58 -19.39
N PRO A 103 -1.95 -8.57 -18.60
CA PRO A 103 -2.88 -7.74 -17.84
C PRO A 103 -3.86 -7.00 -18.76
N THR A 104 -5.10 -6.84 -18.29
CA THR A 104 -6.12 -6.05 -18.99
C THR A 104 -5.96 -4.55 -18.73
N GLU A 105 -5.32 -4.19 -17.62
CA GLU A 105 -4.92 -2.82 -17.26
C GLU A 105 -3.68 -2.84 -16.36
N GLY A 106 -3.05 -1.71 -16.14
CA GLY A 106 -1.94 -1.61 -15.20
C GLY A 106 -0.73 -0.87 -15.76
N TYR A 107 0.42 -1.02 -15.10
CA TYR A 107 1.66 -0.41 -15.54
C TYR A 107 1.99 -0.84 -16.98
N SER A 108 2.18 0.13 -17.86
CA SER A 108 2.37 -0.04 -19.32
C SER A 108 1.16 -0.58 -20.11
N PHE A 109 0.02 -0.85 -19.46
CA PHE A 109 -1.20 -1.34 -20.10
C PHE A 109 -2.33 -0.30 -20.10
N GLY A 110 -2.16 0.82 -19.38
CA GLY A 110 -3.19 1.83 -19.21
C GLY A 110 -4.30 1.40 -18.25
N GLY A 111 -5.43 2.11 -18.28
CA GLY A 111 -6.59 1.89 -17.41
C GLY A 111 -6.96 3.12 -16.61
N GLU A 112 -8.14 3.09 -15.97
CA GLU A 112 -8.74 4.26 -15.31
C GLU A 112 -8.42 4.34 -13.79
N TYR A 113 -7.83 3.28 -13.21
CA TYR A 113 -7.57 3.17 -11.77
C TYR A 113 -6.08 3.36 -11.42
N GLY A 114 -5.34 4.04 -12.30
CA GLY A 114 -3.93 4.42 -12.07
C GLY A 114 -3.74 5.46 -10.94
N PRO A 115 -2.50 5.82 -10.65
CA PRO A 115 -1.26 5.26 -11.20
C PRO A 115 -1.06 3.79 -10.81
N TYR A 116 -0.42 3.01 -11.70
CA TYR A 116 -0.14 1.60 -11.48
C TYR A 116 1.32 1.33 -11.05
N LYS A 117 1.97 2.33 -10.53
CA LYS A 117 3.25 2.26 -9.84
C LYS A 117 3.06 2.80 -8.43
N GLN A 118 3.43 2.02 -7.42
CA GLN A 118 3.06 2.31 -6.05
C GLN A 118 3.69 3.62 -5.54
N SER A 119 4.94 3.91 -5.92
CA SER A 119 5.61 5.16 -5.57
C SER A 119 4.89 6.42 -6.09
N GLU A 120 4.13 6.31 -7.17
CA GLU A 120 3.34 7.41 -7.75
C GLU A 120 2.01 7.65 -7.03
N ARG A 121 1.66 6.82 -6.05
CA ARG A 121 0.40 6.88 -5.28
C ARG A 121 0.57 7.57 -3.92
N THR A 122 1.68 8.21 -3.67
CA THR A 122 2.01 8.78 -2.36
C THR A 122 0.94 9.75 -1.86
N GLU A 123 0.45 10.66 -2.71
CA GLU A 123 -0.62 11.60 -2.33
C GLU A 123 -1.91 10.88 -1.92
N ILE A 124 -2.29 9.81 -2.65
CA ILE A 124 -3.46 8.99 -2.30
C ILE A 124 -3.27 8.40 -0.90
N TYR A 125 -2.14 7.76 -0.63
CA TYR A 125 -1.88 7.15 0.67
C TYR A 125 -1.85 8.18 1.80
N GLN A 126 -1.21 9.32 1.59
CA GLN A 126 -1.17 10.41 2.57
C GLN A 126 -2.57 10.98 2.85
N THR A 127 -3.43 11.10 1.84
CA THR A 127 -4.82 11.51 2.02
C THR A 127 -5.59 10.54 2.93
N TYR A 128 -5.46 9.24 2.70
CA TYR A 128 -6.12 8.24 3.53
C TYR A 128 -5.53 8.18 4.94
N VAL A 129 -4.21 8.32 5.11
CA VAL A 129 -3.58 8.39 6.44
C VAL A 129 -4.04 9.65 7.18
N LYS A 130 -4.11 10.79 6.52
CA LYS A 130 -4.64 12.05 7.08
C LYS A 130 -6.08 11.87 7.58
N ASP A 131 -6.93 11.19 6.80
CA ASP A 131 -8.30 10.86 7.20
C ASP A 131 -8.35 9.90 8.41
N LEU A 132 -7.50 8.88 8.45
CA LEU A 132 -7.40 7.95 9.58
C LEU A 132 -6.97 8.66 10.87
N ILE A 133 -6.08 9.66 10.80
CA ILE A 133 -5.70 10.47 11.96
C ILE A 133 -6.89 11.29 12.44
N LYS A 134 -7.64 11.92 11.54
CA LYS A 134 -8.87 12.65 11.89
C LYS A 134 -9.90 11.75 12.59
N GLN A 135 -9.99 10.50 12.19
CA GLN A 135 -10.85 9.50 12.83
C GLN A 135 -10.28 8.93 14.15
N GLY A 136 -9.04 9.20 14.49
CA GLY A 136 -8.35 8.61 15.66
C GLY A 136 -7.97 7.14 15.47
N LEU A 137 -7.89 6.68 14.23
CA LEU A 137 -7.51 5.30 13.86
C LEU A 137 -6.02 5.17 13.53
N ALA A 138 -5.31 6.28 13.40
CA ALA A 138 -3.86 6.33 13.24
C ALA A 138 -3.28 7.41 14.16
N TYR A 139 -2.02 7.22 14.56
CA TYR A 139 -1.27 8.15 15.39
C TYR A 139 0.20 8.20 14.91
N PRO A 140 0.94 9.30 15.12
CA PRO A 140 2.36 9.36 14.81
C PRO A 140 3.15 8.46 15.78
N CYS A 141 4.16 7.78 15.27
CA CYS A 141 5.06 6.96 16.06
C CYS A 141 6.49 7.50 15.92
N PHE A 142 7.09 7.86 17.04
CA PHE A 142 8.42 8.50 17.12
C PHE A 142 9.54 7.52 17.47
N MET A 143 9.21 6.22 17.57
CA MET A 143 10.18 5.19 17.89
C MET A 143 11.28 5.10 16.83
N THR A 144 12.52 5.08 17.29
CA THR A 144 13.70 4.81 16.46
C THR A 144 13.73 3.37 15.96
N GLU A 145 14.52 3.09 14.92
CA GLU A 145 14.76 1.70 14.46
C GLU A 145 15.33 0.81 15.56
N GLU A 146 16.19 1.35 16.44
CA GLU A 146 16.78 0.62 17.55
C GLU A 146 15.71 0.22 18.58
N GLU A 147 14.86 1.13 18.99
CA GLU A 147 13.75 0.84 19.92
C GLU A 147 12.80 -0.22 19.34
N GLN A 148 12.44 -0.09 18.06
CA GLN A 148 11.59 -1.07 17.39
C GLN A 148 12.25 -2.46 17.32
N ASN A 149 13.56 -2.54 17.10
CA ASN A 149 14.29 -3.80 17.06
C ASN A 149 14.39 -4.43 18.45
N ASN A 150 14.64 -3.64 19.50
CA ASN A 150 14.64 -4.11 20.88
C ASN A 150 13.27 -4.74 21.28
N ILE A 151 12.17 -4.09 20.90
CA ILE A 151 10.82 -4.61 21.11
C ILE A 151 10.62 -5.94 20.35
N LYS A 152 11.06 -6.02 19.10
CA LYS A 152 10.95 -7.28 18.31
C LYS A 152 11.73 -8.42 18.94
N GLU A 153 12.93 -8.15 19.44
CA GLU A 153 13.77 -9.15 20.12
C GLU A 153 13.11 -9.63 21.42
N GLU A 154 12.63 -8.71 22.24
CA GLU A 154 11.90 -9.05 23.47
C GLU A 154 10.66 -9.91 23.17
N GLN A 155 9.86 -9.51 22.18
CA GLN A 155 8.67 -10.25 21.75
C GLN A 155 9.02 -11.64 21.22
N ALA A 156 10.13 -11.76 20.48
CA ALA A 156 10.62 -13.06 19.98
C ALA A 156 11.04 -13.99 21.12
N ILE A 157 11.76 -13.47 22.14
CA ILE A 157 12.17 -14.22 23.34
C ILE A 157 10.92 -14.71 24.10
N ASN A 158 9.94 -13.83 24.28
CA ASN A 158 8.70 -14.11 24.98
C ASN A 158 7.69 -14.93 24.14
N LYS A 159 8.01 -15.24 22.87
CA LYS A 159 7.14 -15.95 21.92
C LYS A 159 5.77 -15.27 21.76
N THR A 160 5.74 -13.95 21.85
CA THR A 160 4.55 -13.14 21.58
C THR A 160 4.54 -12.67 20.11
N LYS A 161 3.39 -12.18 19.64
CA LYS A 161 3.27 -11.66 18.27
C LYS A 161 4.12 -10.41 18.12
N ILE A 162 4.95 -10.35 17.06
CA ILE A 162 5.80 -9.21 16.78
C ILE A 162 4.95 -8.05 16.26
N GLY A 163 5.15 -6.84 16.82
CA GLY A 163 4.50 -5.62 16.37
C GLY A 163 4.40 -4.55 17.48
N ILE A 164 4.09 -3.31 17.08
CA ILE A 164 3.90 -2.19 18.00
C ILE A 164 2.43 -2.11 18.39
N TYR A 165 2.07 -2.76 19.50
CA TYR A 165 0.69 -2.83 20.01
C TYR A 165 0.67 -2.95 21.56
N GLY A 166 -0.49 -2.75 22.16
CA GLY A 166 -0.66 -2.82 23.61
C GLY A 166 0.30 -1.87 24.34
N MET A 167 1.06 -2.39 25.29
CA MET A 167 2.03 -1.62 26.07
C MET A 167 3.21 -1.06 25.25
N TYR A 168 3.48 -1.62 24.08
CA TYR A 168 4.53 -1.13 23.20
C TYR A 168 4.10 0.04 22.33
N ALA A 169 2.82 0.35 22.23
CA ALA A 169 2.29 1.46 21.46
C ALA A 169 2.26 2.76 22.30
N VAL A 170 3.42 3.16 22.82
CA VAL A 170 3.56 4.25 23.80
C VAL A 170 3.12 5.61 23.25
N ASP A 171 3.29 5.85 21.97
CA ASP A 171 2.96 7.14 21.35
C ASP A 171 1.45 7.29 21.05
N ARG A 172 0.65 6.23 21.23
CA ARG A 172 -0.78 6.24 20.90
C ARG A 172 -1.59 7.26 21.67
N ASP A 173 -1.25 7.44 22.93
CA ASP A 173 -2.02 8.23 23.88
C ASP A 173 -1.41 9.62 24.13
N LEU A 174 -0.39 10.02 23.35
CA LEU A 174 0.20 11.35 23.42
C LEU A 174 -0.84 12.44 23.15
N SER A 175 -0.75 13.53 23.90
CA SER A 175 -1.50 14.76 23.64
C SER A 175 -0.96 15.48 22.40
N LEU A 176 -1.73 16.42 21.88
CA LEU A 176 -1.28 17.25 20.75
C LEU A 176 -0.04 18.08 21.10
N GLU A 177 0.07 18.53 22.35
CA GLU A 177 1.22 19.31 22.83
C GLU A 177 2.49 18.46 22.86
N GLU A 178 2.41 17.23 23.40
CA GLU A 178 3.52 16.28 23.40
C GLU A 178 3.99 15.88 22.00
N VAL A 179 3.07 15.83 21.03
CA VAL A 179 3.42 15.54 19.62
C VAL A 179 4.12 16.72 18.95
N LYS A 180 3.88 17.95 19.40
CA LYS A 180 4.51 19.18 18.87
C LYS A 180 5.91 19.45 19.42
N GLU A 181 6.28 18.89 20.56
CA GLU A 181 7.60 18.96 21.17
C GLU A 181 8.63 18.06 20.45
#